data_92c6376e44bb0824506ce5900933cdbc
#
_entry.id   92c6376e44bb0824506ce5900933cdbc
#
_cell.length_a   1.000
_cell.length_b   1.000
_cell.length_c   1.000
_cell.angle_alpha   90.00
_cell.angle_beta   90.00
_cell.angle_gamma   90.00
#
_symmetry.space_group_name_H-M   'P 1'
#
loop_
_entity.id
_entity.type
_entity.pdbx_description
1 polymer ?
#
loop_
_entity_poly.entity_id
_entity_poly.type
_entity_poly.pdbx_seq_one_letter_code
_entity_poly.pdbx_strand_id
1 'polypeptide(L)' 'MIDLSRVEKYYVACGYTDMRRGIDGLAAIVSQQFGAPLCEDSLFLFCGQRTDRIKVLYFSGDGYVLL' A
#
# COMPACT_ATOMS: atom_id res chain seq x y z
N MET A 1 -6.26 7.06 -14.19
CA MET A 1 -6.95 6.28 -13.15
C MET A 1 -6.47 4.83 -13.18
N ILE A 2 -6.24 4.25 -12.01
CA ILE A 2 -5.79 2.86 -11.93
C ILE A 2 -6.97 1.93 -12.14
N ASP A 3 -6.76 0.92 -12.98
CA ASP A 3 -7.76 -0.10 -13.22
C ASP A 3 -7.66 -1.16 -12.11
N LEU A 4 -8.55 -1.10 -11.15
CA LEU A 4 -8.54 -2.00 -10.01
C LEU A 4 -8.83 -3.45 -10.39
N SER A 5 -9.43 -3.67 -11.55
CA SER A 5 -9.68 -5.04 -12.02
C SER A 5 -8.40 -5.80 -12.35
N ARG A 6 -7.28 -5.09 -12.52
CA ARG A 6 -5.97 -5.69 -12.80
C ARG A 6 -5.19 -6.04 -11.54
N VAL A 7 -5.68 -5.66 -10.37
CA VAL A 7 -4.99 -5.95 -9.11
C VAL A 7 -5.06 -7.45 -8.83
N GLU A 8 -3.90 -8.08 -8.66
CA GLU A 8 -3.80 -9.50 -8.41
C GLU A 8 -3.82 -9.85 -6.92
N LYS A 9 -3.23 -8.98 -6.11
CA LYS A 9 -3.09 -9.22 -4.67
C LYS A 9 -3.47 -7.99 -3.88
N TYR A 10 -4.14 -8.22 -2.77
CA TYR A 10 -4.52 -7.18 -1.81
C TYR A 10 -3.89 -7.50 -0.47
N TYR A 11 -3.29 -6.50 0.16
CA TYR A 11 -2.67 -6.65 1.46
C TYR A 11 -3.17 -5.56 2.39
N VAL A 12 -3.34 -5.90 3.66
CA VAL A 12 -3.71 -4.92 4.70
C VAL A 12 -2.58 -4.89 5.72
N ALA A 13 -2.01 -3.70 5.94
CA ALA A 13 -0.94 -3.53 6.90
C ALA A 13 -1.46 -3.73 8.33
N CYS A 14 -0.68 -4.43 9.15
CA CYS A 14 -1.02 -4.65 10.55
C CYS A 14 -0.86 -3.38 11.36
N GLY A 15 -1.81 -3.13 12.25
CA GLY A 15 -1.75 -1.98 13.15
C GLY A 15 -2.08 -0.68 12.45
N TYR A 16 -1.82 0.42 13.16
CA TYR A 16 -2.11 1.74 12.63
C TYR A 16 -0.87 2.35 11.99
N THR A 17 -1.08 3.04 10.89
CA THR A 17 -0.02 3.72 10.15
C THR A 17 -0.16 5.23 10.34
N ASP A 18 0.97 5.91 10.47
CA ASP A 18 0.99 7.37 10.48
C ASP A 18 0.55 7.88 9.11
N MET A 19 -0.62 8.49 9.07
CA MET A 19 -1.21 8.97 7.81
C MET A 19 -0.45 10.12 7.17
N ARG A 20 0.55 10.67 7.84
CA ARG A 20 1.40 11.71 7.27
C ARG A 20 2.50 11.15 6.38
N ARG A 21 2.71 9.85 6.40
CA ARG A 21 3.75 9.21 5.57
C ARG A 21 3.40 9.32 4.10
N GLY A 22 4.42 9.61 3.30
CA GLY A 22 4.31 9.59 1.85
C GLY A 22 4.68 8.22 1.29
N ILE A 23 4.87 8.18 -0.03
CA ILE A 23 5.15 6.93 -0.75
C ILE A 23 6.36 6.20 -0.15
N ASP A 24 7.46 6.91 0.08
CA ASP A 24 8.69 6.29 0.59
C ASP A 24 8.48 5.64 1.96
N GLY A 25 7.77 6.34 2.85
CA GLY A 25 7.48 5.80 4.17
C GLY A 25 6.58 4.58 4.13
N LEU A 26 5.57 4.61 3.27
CA LEU A 26 4.65 3.48 3.12
C LEU A 26 5.35 2.29 2.45
N ALA A 27 6.19 2.54 1.46
CA ALA A 27 6.97 1.48 0.82
C ALA A 27 7.91 0.80 1.81
N ALA A 28 8.47 1.54 2.76
CA ALA A 28 9.29 0.97 3.82
C ALA A 28 8.48 0.01 4.70
N ILE A 29 7.23 0.35 4.99
CA ILE A 29 6.35 -0.53 5.75
C ILE A 29 6.06 -1.81 4.97
N VAL A 30 5.82 -1.70 3.67
CA VAL A 30 5.63 -2.87 2.82
C VAL A 30 6.84 -3.80 2.93
N SER A 31 8.04 -3.26 2.82
CA SER A 31 9.27 -4.07 2.91
C SER A 31 9.40 -4.74 4.27
N GLN A 32 9.00 -4.06 5.35
CA GLN A 32 9.11 -4.60 6.69
C GLN A 32 8.07 -5.67 6.99
N GLN A 33 6.85 -5.49 6.54
CA GLN A 33 5.75 -6.40 6.87
C GLN A 33 5.57 -7.52 5.85
N PHE A 34 5.80 -7.24 4.58
CA PHE A 34 5.49 -8.17 3.50
C PHE A 34 6.72 -8.58 2.70
N GLY A 35 7.85 -7.94 2.92
CA GLY A 35 9.02 -8.12 2.07
C GLY A 35 8.86 -7.39 0.74
N ALA A 36 9.73 -7.67 -0.21
CA ALA A 36 9.61 -7.08 -1.54
C ALA A 36 8.35 -7.61 -2.23
N PRO A 37 7.58 -6.75 -2.91
CA PRO A 37 6.42 -7.24 -3.65
C PRO A 37 6.84 -8.25 -4.70
N LEU A 38 6.20 -9.41 -4.69
CA LEU A 38 6.51 -10.50 -5.62
C LEU A 38 5.64 -10.47 -6.86
N CYS A 39 4.50 -9.82 -6.78
CA CYS A 39 3.53 -9.75 -7.88
C CYS A 39 3.38 -8.33 -8.34
N GLU A 40 3.28 -8.14 -9.66
CA GLU A 40 2.83 -6.87 -10.20
C GLU A 40 1.37 -6.65 -9.82
N ASP A 41 0.94 -5.41 -9.89
CA ASP A 41 -0.46 -5.07 -9.63
C ASP A 41 -0.91 -5.50 -8.23
N SER A 42 -0.11 -5.16 -7.23
CA SER A 42 -0.43 -5.38 -5.82
C SER A 42 -0.94 -4.10 -5.17
N LEU A 43 -1.91 -4.24 -4.28
CA LEU A 43 -2.52 -3.12 -3.59
C LEU A 43 -2.32 -3.28 -2.09
N PHE A 44 -1.84 -2.24 -1.43
CA PHE A 44 -1.58 -2.23 0.01
C PHE A 44 -2.44 -1.19 0.68
N LEU A 45 -3.19 -1.61 1.69
CA LEU A 45 -4.07 -0.72 2.46
C LEU A 45 -3.44 -0.43 3.81
N PHE A 46 -3.45 0.84 4.18
CA PHE A 46 -2.90 1.31 5.45
C PHE A 46 -4.00 2.04 6.20
N CYS A 47 -4.25 1.65 7.43
CA CYS A 47 -5.29 2.24 8.27
C CYS A 47 -4.67 3.21 9.25
N GLY A 48 -5.26 4.38 9.39
CA GLY A 48 -4.90 5.33 10.42
C GLY A 48 -5.57 4.98 11.75
N GLN A 49 -5.16 5.65 12.81
CA GLN A 49 -5.73 5.46 14.13
C GLN A 49 -7.22 5.83 14.15
N ARG A 50 -7.61 6.78 13.33
CA ARG A 50 -9.02 7.13 13.17
C ARG A 50 -9.64 6.24 12.10
N THR A 51 -10.85 5.77 12.36
CA THR A 51 -11.51 4.81 11.48
C THR A 51 -11.86 5.35 10.11
N ASP A 52 -11.86 6.66 9.94
CA ASP A 52 -12.18 7.32 8.68
C ASP A 52 -10.95 7.59 7.80
N ARG A 53 -9.77 7.10 8.20
CA ARG A 53 -8.53 7.39 7.49
C ARG A 53 -7.89 6.13 6.96
N ILE A 54 -7.76 6.08 5.63
CA ILE A 54 -7.14 4.98 4.91
C ILE A 54 -6.24 5.56 3.83
N LYS A 55 -5.06 4.97 3.67
CA LYS A 55 -4.22 5.22 2.51
C LYS A 55 -4.03 3.94 1.72
N VAL A 56 -3.99 4.07 0.41
CA VAL A 56 -3.85 2.94 -0.49
C VAL A 56 -2.61 3.15 -1.35
N LEU A 57 -1.73 2.18 -1.34
CA LEU A 57 -0.50 2.19 -2.13
C LEU A 57 -0.60 1.09 -3.19
N TYR A 58 -0.45 1.46 -4.44
CA TYR A 58 -0.49 0.51 -5.55
C TYR A 58 0.92 0.28 -6.09
N PHE A 59 1.29 -0.98 -6.25
CA PHE A 59 2.55 -1.36 -6.87
C PHE A 59 2.28 -1.92 -8.25
N SER A 60 2.85 -1.27 -9.26
CA SER A 60 2.62 -1.61 -10.66
C SER A 60 3.74 -2.45 -11.28
N GLY A 61 4.73 -2.85 -10.50
CA GLY A 61 5.92 -3.50 -11.03
C GLY A 61 7.04 -2.53 -11.35
N ASP A 62 6.71 -1.33 -11.81
CA ASP A 62 7.69 -0.28 -12.10
C ASP A 62 7.91 0.65 -10.90
N GLY A 63 6.99 0.68 -9.97
CA GLY A 63 7.08 1.56 -8.83
C GLY A 63 5.74 1.64 -8.10
N TYR A 64 5.68 2.55 -7.12
CA TYR A 64 4.51 2.73 -6.30
C TYR A 64 3.72 3.97 -6.71
N VAL A 65 2.41 3.89 -6.58
CA VAL A 65 1.51 5.03 -6.76
C VAL A 65 0.64 5.15 -5.52
N LEU A 66 0.62 6.33 -4.92
CA LEU A 66 -0.24 6.61 -3.77
C LEU A 66 -1.58 7.12 -4.28
N LEU A 67 -2.64 6.43 -3.91
CA LEU A 67 -4.00 6.78 -4.33
C LEU A 67 -4.69 7.72 -3.36
#